data_ef523ffb574db0498794f4c645e5905e
#
_entry.id   ef523ffb574db0498794f4c645e5905e
#
_cell.length_a   1.000
_cell.length_b   1.000
_cell.length_c   1.000
_cell.angle_alpha   90.00
_cell.angle_beta   90.00
_cell.angle_gamma   90.00
#
_symmetry.space_group_name_H-M   'P 1'
#
loop_
_entity.id
_entity.type
_entity.pdbx_description
1 polymer ?
#
loop_
_entity_poly.entity_id
_entity_poly.type
_entity_poly.pdbx_seq_one_letter_code
_entity_poly.pdbx_strand_id
1 'polypeptide(L)'
;EVDAILAKYNVNTRIDDAPIVLALGPGFTAGVDCHAAIETKRGHYLGRLLLEGSPIPNTGVPGDVGGYTTQRIIRACQDGIFHPVAHIGGRRGRGRRCARLRPHARHGPWDAPRRAEGEERHEVW
;
A
#
# COMPACT_ATOMS: atom_id res chain seq x y z
N GLU A 1 15.97 13.96 7.01
CA GLU A 1 15.26 12.66 6.90
C GLU A 1 14.62 12.51 5.54
N VAL A 2 14.55 11.27 5.02
CA VAL A 2 13.85 10.97 3.78
C VAL A 2 12.96 9.75 4.00
N ASP A 3 11.65 9.93 3.94
CA ASP A 3 10.71 8.82 3.92
C ASP A 3 10.50 8.35 2.47
N ALA A 4 10.99 7.16 2.18
CA ALA A 4 10.87 6.50 0.88
C ALA A 4 10.21 5.10 0.99
N ILE A 5 9.43 4.86 2.05
CA ILE A 5 8.74 3.59 2.30
C ILE A 5 7.68 3.31 1.23
N LEU A 6 7.08 4.37 0.66
CA LEU A 6 6.02 4.28 -0.36
C LEU A 6 4.77 3.53 0.11
N ALA A 7 4.43 3.64 1.40
CA ALA A 7 3.27 2.98 2.01
C ALA A 7 1.91 3.48 1.48
N LYS A 8 1.88 4.56 0.68
CA LYS A 8 0.68 5.23 0.15
C LYS A 8 -0.11 6.03 1.17
N TYR A 9 0.33 6.09 2.39
CA TYR A 9 -0.16 6.92 3.50
C TYR A 9 1.01 7.23 4.44
N ASN A 10 0.87 8.28 5.25
CA ASN A 10 1.85 8.61 6.28
C ASN A 10 1.72 7.61 7.43
N VAL A 11 2.78 6.84 7.68
CA VAL A 11 2.82 5.86 8.78
C VAL A 11 3.06 6.56 10.11
N ASN A 12 4.11 7.39 10.20
CA ASN A 12 4.50 8.09 11.43
C ASN A 12 5.49 9.26 11.20
N THR A 13 5.72 9.68 9.97
CA THR A 13 6.66 10.76 9.64
C THR A 13 6.09 12.12 10.02
N ARG A 14 6.88 12.95 10.68
CA ARG A 14 6.53 14.29 11.11
C ARG A 14 7.52 15.30 10.58
N ILE A 15 7.05 16.52 10.38
CA ILE A 15 7.87 17.63 9.88
C ILE A 15 9.00 18.01 10.85
N ASP A 16 8.87 17.71 12.14
CA ASP A 16 9.83 18.00 13.20
C ASP A 16 10.81 16.85 13.49
N ASP A 17 10.72 15.73 12.78
CA ASP A 17 11.64 14.60 12.96
C ASP A 17 13.09 14.94 12.58
N ALA A 18 13.29 15.94 11.70
CA ALA A 18 14.60 16.44 11.31
C ALA A 18 14.54 17.89 10.81
N PRO A 19 15.70 18.61 10.76
CA PRO A 19 15.76 19.95 10.18
C PRO A 19 15.24 20.04 8.73
N ILE A 20 15.34 18.95 7.97
CA ILE A 20 14.76 18.79 6.64
C ILE A 20 14.15 17.40 6.57
N VAL A 21 12.84 17.33 6.30
CA VAL A 21 12.08 16.08 6.10
C VAL A 21 11.53 16.08 4.68
N LEU A 22 11.88 15.06 3.91
CA LEU A 22 11.39 14.83 2.54
C LEU A 22 10.58 13.54 2.53
N ALA A 23 9.47 13.52 1.79
CA ALA A 23 8.63 12.34 1.68
C ALA A 23 8.32 12.00 0.21
N LEU A 24 8.33 10.71 -0.12
CA LEU A 24 8.09 10.22 -1.47
C LEU A 24 6.69 9.60 -1.59
N GLY A 25 5.91 10.10 -2.53
CA GLY A 25 4.63 9.51 -2.92
C GLY A 25 3.42 10.05 -2.18
N PRO A 26 2.25 9.43 -2.41
CA PRO A 26 1.00 9.87 -1.81
C PRO A 26 0.93 9.57 -0.31
N GLY A 27 0.07 10.31 0.37
CA GLY A 27 -0.16 10.15 1.81
C GLY A 27 0.52 11.22 2.66
N PHE A 28 1.34 12.08 2.06
CA PHE A 28 1.98 13.19 2.72
C PHE A 28 1.45 14.54 2.23
N THR A 29 1.45 15.53 3.11
CA THR A 29 1.14 16.91 2.78
C THR A 29 2.35 17.78 3.11
N ALA A 30 2.96 18.35 2.08
CA ALA A 30 4.08 19.28 2.25
C ALA A 30 3.63 20.53 3.02
N GLY A 31 4.44 20.95 3.97
CA GLY A 31 4.12 22.02 4.92
C GLY A 31 3.36 21.56 6.18
N VAL A 32 2.93 20.29 6.23
CA VAL A 32 2.24 19.68 7.38
C VAL A 32 3.02 18.47 7.91
N ASP A 33 3.18 17.45 7.09
CA ASP A 33 3.86 16.20 7.45
C ASP A 33 5.36 16.23 7.17
N CYS A 34 5.75 17.00 6.14
CA CYS A 34 7.12 17.09 5.66
C CYS A 34 7.40 18.48 5.07
N HIS A 35 8.67 18.83 4.89
CA HIS A 35 9.07 20.10 4.28
C HIS A 35 8.84 20.10 2.76
N ALA A 36 8.99 18.94 2.12
CA ALA A 36 8.67 18.76 0.72
C ALA A 36 8.25 17.34 0.42
N ALA A 37 7.28 17.19 -0.48
CA ALA A 37 6.83 15.89 -0.99
C ALA A 37 7.23 15.73 -2.46
N ILE A 38 7.58 14.50 -2.85
CA ILE A 38 8.01 14.17 -4.21
C ILE A 38 6.96 13.29 -4.87
N GLU A 39 6.48 13.73 -6.05
CA GLU A 39 5.50 12.97 -6.82
C GLU A 39 6.11 11.68 -7.37
N THR A 40 5.44 10.55 -7.13
CA THR A 40 5.89 9.23 -7.58
C THR A 40 4.98 8.58 -8.62
N LYS A 41 3.85 9.21 -8.95
CA LYS A 41 2.97 8.70 -10.00
C LYS A 41 3.66 8.79 -11.35
N ARG A 42 3.68 7.67 -12.08
CA ARG A 42 4.20 7.61 -13.45
C ARG A 42 3.47 8.58 -14.36
N GLY A 43 4.20 9.32 -15.16
CA GLY A 43 3.67 10.31 -16.10
C GLY A 43 4.44 11.62 -16.05
N HIS A 44 3.82 12.69 -16.54
CA HIS A 44 4.45 13.99 -16.72
C HIS A 44 4.99 14.62 -15.42
N TYR A 45 4.37 14.35 -14.30
CA TYR A 45 4.72 14.94 -13.00
C TYR A 45 5.65 14.07 -12.14
N LEU A 46 6.11 12.93 -12.63
CA LEU A 46 7.03 12.07 -11.89
C LEU A 46 8.28 12.81 -11.46
N GLY A 47 8.60 12.77 -10.18
CA GLY A 47 9.76 13.47 -9.59
C GLY A 47 9.53 14.94 -9.30
N ARG A 48 8.32 15.47 -9.53
CA ARG A 48 8.01 16.87 -9.19
C ARG A 48 8.14 17.07 -7.68
N LEU A 49 8.87 18.10 -7.29
CA LEU A 49 8.97 18.57 -5.91
C LEU A 49 7.76 19.46 -5.59
N LEU A 50 7.09 19.16 -4.50
CA LEU A 50 5.97 19.91 -3.95
C LEU A 50 6.42 20.53 -2.62
N LEU A 51 6.38 21.83 -2.49
CA LEU A 51 6.65 22.55 -1.25
C LEU A 51 5.35 22.86 -0.47
N GLU A 52 4.20 22.69 -1.13
CA GLU A 52 2.87 22.86 -0.57
C GLU A 52 1.93 21.82 -1.19
N GLY A 53 0.94 21.36 -0.41
CA GLY A 53 -0.05 20.39 -0.85
C GLY A 53 0.47 18.97 -0.89
N SER A 54 -0.24 18.09 -1.60
CA SER A 54 0.00 16.65 -1.59
C SER A 54 0.25 16.08 -2.98
N PRO A 55 1.07 15.04 -3.13
CA PRO A 55 1.17 14.26 -4.36
C PRO A 55 -0.18 13.68 -4.77
N ILE A 56 -0.28 13.28 -6.03
CA ILE A 56 -1.51 12.69 -6.59
C ILE A 56 -1.89 11.43 -5.77
N PRO A 57 -3.13 11.34 -5.28
CA PRO A 57 -3.57 10.21 -4.45
C PRO A 57 -3.38 8.86 -5.13
N ASN A 58 -3.16 7.82 -4.32
CA ASN A 58 -3.09 6.45 -4.80
C ASN A 58 -4.45 6.03 -5.39
N THR A 59 -4.42 5.53 -6.62
CA THR A 59 -5.63 5.10 -7.33
C THR A 59 -6.00 3.64 -7.03
N GLY A 60 -5.12 2.86 -6.40
CA GLY A 60 -5.29 1.41 -6.23
C GLY A 60 -5.26 0.64 -7.56
N VAL A 61 -4.93 1.31 -8.66
CA VAL A 61 -4.79 0.68 -9.97
C VAL A 61 -3.31 0.60 -10.31
N PRO A 62 -2.75 -0.60 -10.53
CA PRO A 62 -1.36 -0.77 -10.91
C PRO A 62 -1.06 -0.09 -12.24
N GLY A 63 0.17 0.38 -12.40
CA GLY A 63 0.64 0.88 -13.68
C GLY A 63 0.56 -0.20 -14.77
N ASP A 64 0.38 0.23 -16.03
CA ASP A 64 0.39 -0.67 -17.17
C ASP A 64 1.76 -1.35 -17.34
N VAL A 65 1.74 -2.67 -17.52
CA VAL A 65 2.92 -3.46 -17.87
C VAL A 65 2.50 -4.46 -18.95
N GLY A 66 2.89 -4.22 -20.17
CA GLY A 66 2.57 -5.09 -21.31
C GLY A 66 1.06 -5.18 -21.61
N GLY A 67 0.31 -4.11 -21.38
CA GLY A 67 -1.14 -4.06 -21.56
C GLY A 67 -1.96 -4.58 -20.37
N TYR A 68 -1.31 -4.98 -19.27
CA TYR A 68 -1.97 -5.50 -18.09
C TYR A 68 -1.90 -4.50 -16.93
N THR A 69 -3.03 -4.24 -16.29
CA THR A 69 -3.18 -3.38 -15.12
C THR A 69 -3.79 -4.15 -13.94
N THR A 70 -5.09 -4.08 -13.76
CA THR A 70 -5.84 -4.74 -12.69
C THR A 70 -5.76 -6.26 -12.73
N GLN A 71 -5.53 -6.84 -13.91
CA GLN A 71 -5.36 -8.29 -14.10
C GLN A 71 -4.10 -8.84 -13.41
N ARG A 72 -3.17 -7.97 -13.03
CA ARG A 72 -1.94 -8.32 -12.31
C ARG A 72 -2.15 -8.45 -10.81
N ILE A 73 -3.33 -8.05 -10.31
CA ILE A 73 -3.65 -8.09 -8.87
C ILE A 73 -4.51 -9.31 -8.58
N ILE A 74 -4.13 -10.05 -7.57
CA ILE A 74 -4.96 -11.09 -6.96
C ILE A 74 -5.59 -10.48 -5.71
N ARG A 75 -6.92 -10.30 -5.73
CA ARG A 75 -7.66 -9.73 -4.59
C ARG A 75 -8.30 -10.84 -3.77
N ALA A 76 -8.37 -10.65 -2.45
CA ALA A 76 -9.19 -11.46 -1.60
C ALA A 76 -10.67 -11.30 -2.00
N CYS A 77 -11.38 -12.41 -2.18
CA CYS A 77 -12.80 -12.39 -2.52
C CYS A 77 -13.71 -12.20 -1.30
N GLN A 78 -13.17 -12.34 -0.11
CA GLN A 78 -13.90 -12.21 1.17
C GLN A 78 -12.90 -11.93 2.30
N ASP A 79 -13.40 -11.49 3.43
CA ASP A 79 -12.60 -11.35 4.65
C ASP A 79 -12.13 -12.70 5.15
N GLY A 80 -10.92 -12.75 5.71
CA GLY A 80 -10.37 -14.00 6.19
C GLY A 80 -8.87 -13.95 6.44
N ILE A 81 -8.34 -15.06 6.95
CA ILE A 81 -6.90 -15.20 7.20
C ILE A 81 -6.23 -15.74 5.94
N PHE A 82 -5.21 -15.02 5.47
CA PHE A 82 -4.41 -15.44 4.32
C PHE A 82 -3.39 -16.52 4.71
N HIS A 83 -3.46 -17.66 4.04
CA HIS A 83 -2.47 -18.74 4.17
C HIS A 83 -1.70 -18.91 2.87
N PRO A 84 -0.42 -18.52 2.79
CA PRO A 84 0.39 -18.74 1.60
C PRO A 84 0.62 -20.25 1.41
N VAL A 85 0.45 -20.72 0.18
CA VAL A 85 0.73 -22.12 -0.23
C VAL A 85 1.99 -22.17 -1.08
N ALA A 86 2.41 -21.03 -1.62
CA ALA A 86 3.61 -20.90 -2.40
C ALA A 86 4.59 -19.92 -1.76
N HIS A 87 5.87 -20.15 -2.00
CA HIS A 87 6.93 -19.25 -1.61
C HIS A 87 7.40 -18.44 -2.82
N ILE A 88 7.96 -17.26 -2.56
CA ILE A 88 8.61 -16.43 -3.58
C ILE A 88 9.74 -17.23 -4.24
N GLY A 89 9.83 -17.20 -5.57
CA GLY A 89 10.81 -17.98 -6.35
C GLY A 89 10.44 -19.46 -6.56
N GLY A 90 9.40 -19.97 -5.94
CA GLY A 90 8.94 -21.35 -6.14
C GLY A 90 8.34 -21.57 -7.53
N ARG A 91 8.75 -22.63 -8.24
CA ARG A 91 8.14 -23.03 -9.51
C ARG A 91 6.73 -23.57 -9.30
N ARG A 92 5.79 -23.16 -10.15
CA ARG A 92 4.40 -23.63 -10.11
C ARG A 92 3.94 -24.19 -11.44
N GLY A 93 3.22 -25.31 -11.37
CA GLY A 93 2.48 -25.82 -12.51
C GLY A 93 1.17 -25.03 -12.72
N ARG A 94 0.66 -25.00 -13.95
CA ARG A 94 -0.64 -24.40 -14.31
C ARG A 94 -1.75 -24.93 -13.41
N GLY A 95 -2.64 -24.05 -12.94
CA GLY A 95 -3.84 -24.42 -12.17
C GLY A 95 -3.63 -24.63 -10.65
N ARG A 96 -2.42 -24.49 -10.12
CA ARG A 96 -2.21 -24.62 -8.66
C ARG A 96 -2.48 -23.30 -7.92
N ARG A 97 -3.23 -23.37 -6.82
CA ARG A 97 -3.55 -22.19 -5.98
C ARG A 97 -2.30 -21.65 -5.30
N CYS A 98 -2.12 -20.34 -5.30
CA CYS A 98 -1.01 -19.67 -4.64
C CYS A 98 -1.24 -19.46 -3.15
N ALA A 99 -2.49 -19.34 -2.75
CA ALA A 99 -2.90 -19.11 -1.36
C ALA A 99 -4.29 -19.66 -1.10
N ARG A 100 -4.61 -19.78 0.17
CA ARG A 100 -5.95 -20.11 0.67
C ARG A 100 -6.40 -19.01 1.62
N LEU A 101 -7.66 -18.57 1.49
CA LEU A 101 -8.34 -17.79 2.50
C LEU A 101 -9.13 -18.74 3.40
N ARG A 102 -8.92 -18.64 4.70
CA ARG A 102 -9.79 -19.32 5.68
C ARG A 102 -10.71 -18.25 6.26
N PRO A 103 -12.03 -18.49 6.35
CA PRO A 103 -12.93 -17.59 7.05
C PRO A 103 -12.40 -17.37 8.48
N HIS A 104 -12.55 -16.15 9.00
CA HIS A 104 -12.37 -15.92 10.42
C HIS A 104 -13.31 -16.86 11.17
N ALA A 105 -12.78 -17.64 12.11
CA ALA A 105 -13.63 -18.31 13.08
C ALA A 105 -14.44 -17.20 13.78
N ARG A 106 -15.77 -17.26 13.71
CA ARG A 106 -16.63 -16.35 14.45
C ARG A 106 -16.39 -16.66 15.93
N HIS A 107 -15.63 -15.82 16.59
CA HIS A 107 -15.60 -15.81 18.05
C HIS A 107 -17.00 -15.42 18.53
N GLY A 108 -17.39 -15.95 19.68
CA GLY A 108 -18.72 -15.74 20.26
C GLY A 108 -19.04 -14.26 20.50
N PRO A 109 -20.27 -13.91 20.91
CA PRO A 109 -20.79 -12.54 20.97
C PRO A 109 -20.01 -11.58 21.89
N TRP A 110 -19.01 -12.06 22.63
CA TRP A 110 -18.18 -11.26 23.53
C TRP A 110 -16.79 -10.89 22.98
N ASP A 111 -16.38 -11.49 21.85
CA ASP A 111 -15.12 -11.17 21.15
C ASP A 111 -15.42 -10.35 19.89
N ALA A 112 -16.07 -9.20 20.07
CA ALA A 112 -16.10 -8.21 19.01
C ALA A 112 -14.64 -7.81 18.72
N PRO A 113 -14.11 -8.03 17.51
CA PRO A 113 -12.80 -7.53 17.17
C PRO A 113 -12.84 -6.02 17.34
N ARG A 114 -11.98 -5.49 18.20
CA ARG A 114 -11.67 -4.06 18.15
C ARG A 114 -11.34 -3.81 16.69
N ARG A 115 -12.07 -2.95 16.03
CA ARG A 115 -11.69 -2.45 14.71
C ARG A 115 -10.29 -1.92 14.90
N ALA A 116 -9.31 -2.65 14.40
CA ALA A 116 -8.01 -2.07 14.14
C ALA A 116 -8.28 -1.04 13.03
N GLU A 117 -8.33 0.23 13.42
CA GLU A 117 -8.21 1.34 12.48
C GLU A 117 -6.90 1.09 11.75
N GLY A 118 -6.96 0.68 10.48
CA GLY A 118 -5.80 0.41 9.66
C GLY A 118 -5.70 -0.99 9.03
N GLU A 119 -6.76 -1.80 9.01
CA GLU A 119 -6.71 -3.08 8.30
C GLU A 119 -6.76 -2.85 6.79
N GLU A 120 -5.57 -2.58 6.24
CA GLU A 120 -5.32 -2.44 4.82
C GLU A 120 -5.57 -3.75 4.09
N ARG A 121 -6.22 -3.63 2.96
CA ARG A 121 -6.29 -4.71 1.98
C ARG A 121 -4.89 -4.95 1.43
N HIS A 122 -4.21 -5.96 1.94
CA HIS A 122 -2.91 -6.35 1.41
C HIS A 122 -3.06 -6.84 -0.03
N GLU A 123 -2.57 -6.04 -0.95
CA GLU A 123 -2.39 -6.47 -2.32
C GLU A 123 -1.24 -7.47 -2.36
N VAL A 124 -1.49 -8.67 -2.86
CA VAL A 124 -0.47 -9.71 -3.02
C VAL A 124 0.03 -9.65 -4.45
N TRP A 125 1.28 -9.27 -4.60
CA TRP A 125 2.01 -9.19 -5.89
C TRP A 125 2.43 -10.56 -6.40
#